data_382cfe8aac5eac1dd342c805a4e7f976
#
_entry.id   382cfe8aac5eac1dd342c805a4e7f976
#
_cell.length_a   1.000
_cell.length_b   1.000
_cell.length_c   1.000
_cell.angle_alpha   90.00
_cell.angle_beta   90.00
_cell.angle_gamma   90.00
#
_symmetry.space_group_name_H-M   'P 1'
#
loop_
_entity.id
_entity.type
_entity.pdbx_description
1 polymer ?
#
loop_
_entity_poly.entity_id
_entity_poly.type
_entity_poly.pdbx_seq_one_letter_code
_entity_poly.pdbx_strand_id
1 'polypeptide(L)'
;MRAVRALFGWKPSTVRADLKDILDVMSPGESGFSPEESRMLKNILGLRERRVGDVMVPRADIVAVQQDINIGELVRVFEGASHSRLVVYNDTLDDPVGMVHIRDLIAFMTARAAVDPEKNAKRKKPLPAGLDLKAVNLAMPLSATKIVREILFVPPSMRVIDLLARMQATRIHLALVVDEYGGTDGLASI
;
A
#
# COMPACT_ATOMS: atom_id res chain seq x y z
N MET A 1 -3.07 -44.17 28.60
CA MET A 1 -2.23 -43.00 28.87
C MET A 1 -2.85 -41.60 28.52
N ARG A 2 -4.06 -41.51 27.94
CA ARG A 2 -4.75 -40.22 27.69
C ARG A 2 -5.47 -39.60 28.90
N ALA A 3 -5.84 -40.39 29.89
CA ALA A 3 -6.65 -39.94 31.03
C ALA A 3 -5.87 -39.18 32.15
N VAL A 4 -4.55 -39.39 32.26
CA VAL A 4 -3.72 -38.82 33.33
C VAL A 4 -3.28 -37.37 33.04
N ARG A 5 -3.28 -36.94 31.75
CA ARG A 5 -2.93 -35.60 31.35
C ARG A 5 -3.99 -34.52 31.68
N ALA A 6 -5.24 -34.93 31.89
CA ALA A 6 -6.35 -34.01 32.19
C ALA A 6 -6.35 -33.54 33.65
N LEU A 7 -5.64 -34.23 34.57
CA LEU A 7 -5.58 -33.88 35.98
C LEU A 7 -4.56 -32.78 36.35
N PHE A 8 -3.65 -32.44 35.45
CA PHE A 8 -2.59 -31.44 35.71
C PHE A 8 -2.77 -30.11 34.96
N GLY A 9 -3.97 -29.79 34.47
CA GLY A 9 -4.26 -28.48 33.89
C GLY A 9 -3.41 -28.11 32.65
N TRP A 10 -2.75 -29.07 31.98
CA TRP A 10 -1.98 -28.85 30.78
C TRP A 10 -2.93 -28.59 29.61
N LYS A 11 -3.10 -27.33 29.26
CA LYS A 11 -3.71 -26.98 27.97
C LYS A 11 -2.84 -27.60 26.88
N PRO A 12 -3.42 -28.32 25.90
CA PRO A 12 -2.66 -28.83 24.77
C PRO A 12 -1.99 -27.63 24.09
N SER A 13 -0.67 -27.61 24.04
CA SER A 13 0.07 -26.63 23.27
C SER A 13 -0.38 -26.75 21.80
N THR A 14 -0.60 -25.62 21.17
CA THR A 14 -0.88 -25.62 19.73
C THR A 14 0.45 -25.82 18.99
N VAL A 15 0.44 -26.50 17.84
CA VAL A 15 1.62 -26.69 16.97
C VAL A 15 2.37 -25.36 16.77
N ARG A 16 1.64 -24.26 16.77
CA ARG A 16 2.19 -22.90 16.65
C ARG A 16 2.97 -22.47 17.89
N ALA A 17 2.46 -22.75 19.09
CA ALA A 17 3.17 -22.44 20.33
C ALA A 17 4.45 -23.25 20.43
N ASP A 18 4.36 -24.55 20.11
CA ASP A 18 5.52 -25.44 20.08
C ASP A 18 6.56 -24.95 19.06
N LEU A 19 6.14 -24.51 17.87
CA LEU A 19 7.05 -23.97 16.86
C LEU A 19 7.71 -22.65 17.31
N LYS A 20 6.95 -21.78 17.99
CA LYS A 20 7.49 -20.53 18.54
C LYS A 20 8.54 -20.85 19.63
N ASP A 21 8.22 -21.74 20.55
CA ASP A 21 9.13 -22.17 21.61
C ASP A 21 10.42 -22.81 21.04
N ILE A 22 10.29 -23.65 20.01
CA ILE A 22 11.45 -24.23 19.30
C ILE A 22 12.33 -23.13 18.71
N LEU A 23 11.73 -22.16 18.00
CA LEU A 23 12.46 -21.07 17.37
C LEU A 23 13.09 -20.10 18.39
N ASP A 24 12.54 -20.00 19.61
CA ASP A 24 13.07 -19.13 20.67
C ASP A 24 14.19 -19.79 21.48
N VAL A 25 14.14 -21.11 21.68
CA VAL A 25 15.06 -21.88 22.54
C VAL A 25 16.25 -22.42 21.74
N MET A 26 16.07 -22.83 20.48
CA MET A 26 17.14 -23.47 19.69
C MET A 26 18.10 -22.42 19.10
N SER A 27 19.39 -22.68 19.25
CA SER A 27 20.44 -21.87 18.62
C SER A 27 20.39 -21.97 17.09
N PRO A 28 20.80 -20.92 16.37
CA PRO A 28 20.93 -20.97 14.90
C PRO A 28 21.83 -22.16 14.51
N GLY A 29 21.26 -23.09 13.75
CA GLY A 29 21.94 -24.33 13.30
C GLY A 29 21.41 -25.61 13.92
N GLU A 30 20.88 -25.59 15.16
CA GLU A 30 20.26 -26.78 15.79
C GLU A 30 18.83 -27.02 15.27
N SER A 31 18.12 -25.97 14.86
CA SER A 31 16.79 -26.05 14.27
C SER A 31 16.77 -26.46 12.79
N GLY A 32 17.96 -26.53 12.14
CA GLY A 32 18.05 -26.75 10.70
C GLY A 32 17.71 -25.52 9.85
N PHE A 33 17.34 -24.38 10.47
CA PHE A 33 17.07 -23.13 9.80
C PHE A 33 18.25 -22.17 9.92
N SER A 34 18.50 -21.38 8.87
CA SER A 34 19.42 -20.25 8.96
C SER A 34 18.88 -19.15 9.91
N PRO A 35 19.74 -18.26 10.42
CA PRO A 35 19.30 -17.13 11.26
C PRO A 35 18.23 -16.26 10.57
N GLU A 36 18.33 -16.07 9.25
CA GLU A 36 17.39 -15.31 8.44
C GLU A 36 16.04 -16.02 8.36
N GLU A 37 16.03 -17.33 8.08
CA GLU A 37 14.80 -18.14 8.01
C GLU A 37 14.08 -18.17 9.37
N SER A 38 14.83 -18.37 10.45
CA SER A 38 14.28 -18.34 11.81
C SER A 38 13.63 -17.01 12.14
N ARG A 39 14.27 -15.89 11.77
CA ARG A 39 13.70 -14.53 11.93
C ARG A 39 12.44 -14.34 11.10
N MET A 40 12.42 -14.80 9.84
CA MET A 40 11.22 -14.72 8.99
C MET A 40 10.06 -15.52 9.58
N LEU A 41 10.33 -16.74 10.05
CA LEU A 41 9.30 -17.59 10.70
C LEU A 41 8.74 -16.94 11.97
N LYS A 42 9.61 -16.37 12.83
CA LYS A 42 9.18 -15.61 14.02
C LYS A 42 8.31 -14.41 13.65
N ASN A 43 8.67 -13.66 12.61
CA ASN A 43 7.89 -12.53 12.13
C ASN A 43 6.52 -12.97 11.63
N ILE A 44 6.43 -14.06 10.84
CA ILE A 44 5.16 -14.63 10.37
C ILE A 44 4.30 -15.09 11.55
N LEU A 45 4.89 -15.76 12.52
CA LEU A 45 4.19 -16.16 13.73
C LEU A 45 3.69 -14.95 14.54
N GLY A 46 4.42 -13.85 14.57
CA GLY A 46 4.04 -12.59 15.23
C GLY A 46 2.93 -11.82 14.51
N LEU A 47 2.82 -11.94 13.19
CA LEU A 47 1.88 -11.15 12.37
C LEU A 47 0.42 -11.26 12.84
N ARG A 48 0.02 -12.39 13.40
CA ARG A 48 -1.35 -12.63 13.84
C ARG A 48 -1.74 -11.78 15.06
N GLU A 49 -0.77 -11.37 15.84
CA GLU A 49 -0.94 -10.56 17.05
C GLU A 49 -0.86 -9.07 16.74
N ARG A 50 -0.24 -8.70 15.62
CA ARG A 50 -0.08 -7.30 15.18
C ARG A 50 -1.39 -6.72 14.65
N ARG A 51 -1.67 -5.49 15.06
CA ARG A 51 -2.78 -4.69 14.56
C ARG A 51 -2.29 -3.67 13.54
N VAL A 52 -3.21 -3.18 12.73
CA VAL A 52 -2.90 -2.17 11.72
C VAL A 52 -2.32 -0.91 12.36
N GLY A 53 -2.85 -0.48 13.49
CA GLY A 53 -2.32 0.65 14.25
C GLY A 53 -0.86 0.51 14.69
N ASP A 54 -0.36 -0.75 14.86
CA ASP A 54 1.04 -1.00 15.25
C ASP A 54 2.04 -0.83 14.10
N VAL A 55 1.57 -0.81 12.85
CA VAL A 55 2.41 -0.86 11.64
C VAL A 55 2.08 0.24 10.63
N MET A 56 1.05 1.03 10.87
CA MET A 56 0.66 2.13 9.99
C MET A 56 1.69 3.26 9.98
N VAL A 57 1.74 3.99 8.89
CA VAL A 57 2.37 5.31 8.84
C VAL A 57 1.43 6.29 9.53
N PRO A 58 1.88 7.04 10.55
CA PRO A 58 1.03 8.00 11.26
C PRO A 58 0.54 9.12 10.34
N ARG A 59 -0.60 9.73 10.69
CA ARG A 59 -1.20 10.84 9.94
C ARG A 59 -0.22 11.94 9.55
N ALA A 60 0.67 12.32 10.47
CA ALA A 60 1.63 13.40 10.25
C ALA A 60 2.64 13.12 9.13
N ASP A 61 2.87 11.85 8.82
CA ASP A 61 3.85 11.41 7.83
C ASP A 61 3.20 11.01 6.49
N ILE A 62 1.86 11.16 6.35
CA ILE A 62 1.15 10.83 5.12
C ILE A 62 1.43 11.90 4.07
N VAL A 63 2.00 11.49 2.94
CA VAL A 63 2.05 12.33 1.74
C VAL A 63 0.75 12.19 0.98
N ALA A 64 -0.03 13.26 0.92
CA ALA A 64 -1.33 13.31 0.26
C ALA A 64 -1.46 14.55 -0.60
N VAL A 65 -2.42 14.55 -1.52
CA VAL A 65 -2.68 15.66 -2.44
C VAL A 65 -4.16 16.01 -2.49
N GLN A 66 -4.48 17.27 -2.69
CA GLN A 66 -5.85 17.70 -2.93
C GLN A 66 -6.33 17.24 -4.31
N GLN A 67 -7.62 16.95 -4.43
CA GLN A 67 -8.21 16.51 -5.71
C GLN A 67 -8.10 17.57 -6.83
N ASP A 68 -7.97 18.83 -6.48
CA ASP A 68 -7.85 19.96 -7.43
C ASP A 68 -6.40 20.30 -7.78
N ILE A 69 -5.43 19.56 -7.25
CA ILE A 69 -4.02 19.74 -7.65
C ILE A 69 -3.88 19.60 -9.16
N ASN A 70 -3.12 20.48 -9.80
CA ASN A 70 -2.87 20.34 -11.24
C ASN A 70 -1.85 19.24 -11.54
N ILE A 71 -1.91 18.70 -12.76
CA ILE A 71 -1.06 17.58 -13.19
C ILE A 71 0.44 17.92 -13.07
N GLY A 72 0.84 19.15 -13.34
CA GLY A 72 2.23 19.56 -13.25
C GLY A 72 2.76 19.53 -11.81
N GLU A 73 1.98 20.00 -10.85
CA GLU A 73 2.30 19.92 -9.42
C GLU A 73 2.27 18.49 -8.92
N LEU A 74 1.28 17.70 -9.35
CA LEU A 74 1.20 16.28 -8.99
C LEU A 74 2.46 15.51 -9.39
N VAL A 75 3.01 15.76 -10.59
CA VAL A 75 4.29 15.18 -11.04
C VAL A 75 5.41 15.52 -10.07
N ARG A 76 5.50 16.79 -9.62
CA ARG A 76 6.53 17.23 -8.65
C ARG A 76 6.36 16.57 -7.28
N VAL A 77 5.11 16.40 -6.83
CA VAL A 77 4.85 15.71 -5.57
C VAL A 77 5.30 14.25 -5.65
N PHE A 78 5.03 13.55 -6.75
CA PHE A 78 5.52 12.19 -6.95
C PHE A 78 7.06 12.10 -6.99
N GLU A 79 7.71 13.06 -7.64
CA GLU A 79 9.17 13.15 -7.70
C GLU A 79 9.77 13.30 -6.29
N GLY A 80 9.25 14.25 -5.50
CA GLY A 80 9.77 14.52 -4.16
C GLY A 80 9.44 13.46 -3.13
N ALA A 81 8.24 12.87 -3.21
CA ALA A 81 7.77 11.87 -2.24
C ALA A 81 8.44 10.50 -2.37
N SER A 82 8.95 10.15 -3.56
CA SER A 82 9.50 8.81 -3.87
C SER A 82 8.53 7.66 -3.61
N HIS A 83 7.22 7.93 -3.61
CA HIS A 83 6.15 6.95 -3.43
C HIS A 83 5.46 6.64 -4.76
N SER A 84 4.95 5.41 -4.90
CA SER A 84 4.18 5.02 -6.09
C SER A 84 2.70 5.36 -6.01
N ARG A 85 2.20 5.64 -4.82
CA ARG A 85 0.78 5.92 -4.53
C ARG A 85 0.66 7.09 -3.57
N LEU A 86 -0.26 7.99 -3.84
CA LEU A 86 -0.59 9.12 -2.97
C LEU A 86 -2.07 9.10 -2.64
N VAL A 87 -2.42 9.44 -1.42
CA VAL A 87 -3.80 9.65 -1.01
C VAL A 87 -4.31 10.94 -1.66
N VAL A 88 -5.54 10.89 -2.15
CA VAL A 88 -6.25 12.06 -2.70
C VAL A 88 -7.38 12.42 -1.75
N TYR A 89 -7.46 13.66 -1.35
CA TYR A 89 -8.48 14.18 -0.45
C TYR A 89 -9.15 15.45 -1.03
N ASN A 90 -10.33 15.80 -0.53
CA ASN A 90 -11.08 16.98 -0.97
C ASN A 90 -10.62 18.22 -0.19
N ASP A 91 -11.12 18.45 1.00
CA ASP A 91 -10.81 19.64 1.80
C ASP A 91 -9.72 19.33 2.84
N THR A 92 -9.91 18.25 3.57
CA THR A 92 -8.97 17.77 4.59
C THR A 92 -8.68 16.28 4.38
N LEU A 93 -7.65 15.79 5.06
CA LEU A 93 -7.31 14.36 5.02
C LEU A 93 -8.42 13.46 5.61
N ASP A 94 -9.38 14.04 6.33
CA ASP A 94 -10.55 13.35 6.85
C ASP A 94 -11.70 13.26 5.83
N ASP A 95 -11.55 13.89 4.66
CA ASP A 95 -12.44 13.75 3.49
C ASP A 95 -11.67 13.12 2.32
N PRO A 96 -11.27 11.84 2.43
CA PRO A 96 -10.49 11.15 1.41
C PRO A 96 -11.36 10.75 0.23
N VAL A 97 -10.93 11.11 -0.97
CA VAL A 97 -11.58 10.78 -2.24
C VAL A 97 -11.10 9.42 -2.78
N GLY A 98 -9.82 9.08 -2.52
CA GLY A 98 -9.22 7.86 -3.04
C GLY A 98 -7.70 7.91 -3.07
N MET A 99 -7.10 7.28 -4.07
CA MET A 99 -5.66 7.33 -4.31
C MET A 99 -5.35 7.58 -5.79
N VAL A 100 -4.17 8.15 -6.05
CA VAL A 100 -3.59 8.22 -7.39
C VAL A 100 -2.31 7.39 -7.45
N HIS A 101 -2.13 6.61 -8.52
CA HIS A 101 -0.94 5.81 -8.75
C HIS A 101 -0.08 6.45 -9.84
N ILE A 102 1.24 6.52 -9.63
CA ILE A 102 2.19 7.11 -10.61
C ILE A 102 2.05 6.48 -12.01
N ARG A 103 1.76 5.17 -12.10
CA ARG A 103 1.55 4.48 -13.38
C ARG A 103 0.36 5.03 -14.14
N ASP A 104 -0.73 5.37 -13.44
CA ASP A 104 -1.93 5.92 -14.09
C ASP A 104 -1.70 7.35 -14.55
N LEU A 105 -0.96 8.12 -13.77
CA LEU A 105 -0.53 9.47 -14.18
C LEU A 105 0.32 9.40 -15.45
N ILE A 106 1.31 8.51 -15.51
CA ILE A 106 2.14 8.31 -16.70
C ILE A 106 1.28 7.85 -17.89
N ALA A 107 0.39 6.86 -17.68
CA ALA A 107 -0.51 6.39 -18.72
C ALA A 107 -1.44 7.49 -19.25
N PHE A 108 -1.98 8.31 -18.36
CA PHE A 108 -2.79 9.48 -18.73
C PHE A 108 -1.99 10.49 -19.57
N MET A 109 -0.78 10.83 -19.14
CA MET A 109 0.08 11.78 -19.85
C MET A 109 0.50 11.25 -21.23
N THR A 110 0.90 9.98 -21.32
CA THR A 110 1.30 9.35 -22.57
C THR A 110 0.15 9.24 -23.57
N ALA A 111 -1.06 8.91 -23.10
CA ALA A 111 -2.24 8.88 -23.94
C ALA A 111 -2.58 10.27 -24.54
N ARG A 112 -2.38 11.34 -23.76
CA ARG A 112 -2.59 12.73 -24.23
C ARG A 112 -1.48 13.24 -25.13
N ALA A 113 -0.26 12.75 -24.94
CA ALA A 113 0.90 13.08 -25.76
C ALA A 113 0.96 12.27 -27.08
N ALA A 114 0.20 11.19 -27.22
CA ALA A 114 0.25 10.32 -28.38
C ALA A 114 -0.15 11.05 -29.66
N VAL A 115 0.70 10.93 -30.68
CA VAL A 115 0.48 11.48 -32.01
C VAL A 115 0.19 10.34 -32.97
N ASP A 116 -0.76 10.55 -33.87
CA ASP A 116 -1.08 9.61 -34.95
C ASP A 116 0.20 9.21 -35.70
N PRO A 117 0.50 7.91 -35.86
CA PRO A 117 1.72 7.43 -36.50
C PRO A 117 1.91 7.98 -37.93
N GLU A 118 0.82 8.09 -38.74
CA GLU A 118 0.89 8.62 -40.10
C GLU A 118 1.21 10.11 -40.09
N LYS A 119 0.64 10.88 -39.17
CA LYS A 119 0.93 12.31 -39.02
C LYS A 119 2.34 12.53 -38.52
N ASN A 120 2.83 11.65 -37.61
CA ASN A 120 4.20 11.73 -37.13
C ASN A 120 5.23 11.47 -38.24
N ALA A 121 4.99 10.45 -39.07
CA ALA A 121 5.87 10.10 -40.21
C ALA A 121 5.99 11.24 -41.24
N LYS A 122 4.93 12.03 -41.42
CA LYS A 122 4.88 13.16 -42.38
C LYS A 122 5.54 14.46 -41.81
N ARG A 123 5.95 14.47 -40.56
CA ARG A 123 6.64 15.65 -39.95
C ARG A 123 8.08 15.76 -40.48
N LYS A 124 8.56 16.98 -40.70
CA LYS A 124 9.97 17.25 -41.06
C LYS A 124 10.95 16.69 -40.01
N LYS A 125 10.54 16.63 -38.74
CA LYS A 125 11.24 15.99 -37.63
C LYS A 125 10.24 15.15 -36.86
N PRO A 126 10.19 13.83 -37.05
CA PRO A 126 9.33 12.94 -36.31
C PRO A 126 9.62 13.02 -34.80
N LEU A 127 8.58 12.96 -33.99
CA LEU A 127 8.70 12.98 -32.54
C LEU A 127 9.18 11.62 -32.03
N PRO A 128 10.12 11.58 -31.08
CA PRO A 128 10.55 10.33 -30.46
C PRO A 128 9.37 9.57 -29.85
N ALA A 129 9.30 8.27 -30.06
CA ALA A 129 8.21 7.40 -29.60
C ALA A 129 6.78 7.85 -30.01
N GLY A 130 6.64 8.79 -30.96
CA GLY A 130 5.34 9.35 -31.33
C GLY A 130 4.66 10.16 -30.24
N LEU A 131 5.42 10.74 -29.30
CA LEU A 131 4.89 11.49 -28.16
C LEU A 131 5.19 13.00 -28.28
N ASP A 132 4.15 13.81 -28.24
CA ASP A 132 4.24 15.26 -28.14
C ASP A 132 3.90 15.68 -26.70
N LEU A 133 4.90 15.75 -25.82
CA LEU A 133 4.70 16.11 -24.41
C LEU A 133 4.14 17.53 -24.23
N LYS A 134 4.27 18.41 -25.25
CA LYS A 134 3.67 19.76 -25.21
C LYS A 134 2.15 19.74 -25.35
N ALA A 135 1.58 18.62 -25.84
CA ALA A 135 0.13 18.43 -25.93
C ALA A 135 -0.52 18.11 -24.57
N VAL A 136 0.28 17.78 -23.56
CA VAL A 136 -0.24 17.47 -22.23
C VAL A 136 -0.55 18.77 -21.50
N ASN A 137 -1.83 18.97 -21.15
CA ASN A 137 -2.24 20.11 -20.35
C ASN A 137 -1.88 19.91 -18.87
N LEU A 138 -0.75 20.44 -18.46
CA LEU A 138 -0.25 20.34 -17.08
C LEU A 138 -1.06 21.19 -16.07
N ALA A 139 -1.85 22.17 -16.53
CA ALA A 139 -2.72 22.97 -15.68
C ALA A 139 -4.08 22.28 -15.38
N MET A 140 -4.36 21.13 -16.00
CA MET A 140 -5.58 20.38 -15.74
C MET A 140 -5.61 19.85 -14.30
N PRO A 141 -6.73 20.00 -13.55
CA PRO A 141 -6.84 19.43 -12.21
C PRO A 141 -6.97 17.90 -12.25
N LEU A 142 -6.46 17.23 -11.20
CA LEU A 142 -6.50 15.78 -11.05
C LEU A 142 -7.96 15.25 -11.09
N SER A 143 -8.90 15.98 -10.49
CA SER A 143 -10.34 15.65 -10.47
C SER A 143 -10.93 15.47 -11.87
N ALA A 144 -10.44 16.20 -12.89
CA ALA A 144 -10.89 16.09 -14.27
C ALA A 144 -10.31 14.91 -15.05
N THR A 145 -9.34 14.16 -14.48
CA THR A 145 -8.58 13.13 -15.21
C THR A 145 -9.20 11.73 -15.15
N LYS A 146 -10.02 11.46 -14.15
CA LYS A 146 -10.62 10.13 -13.86
C LYS A 146 -9.59 9.03 -13.54
N ILE A 147 -8.37 9.39 -13.10
CA ILE A 147 -7.33 8.42 -12.72
C ILE A 147 -7.26 8.16 -11.21
N VAL A 148 -8.13 8.78 -10.42
CA VAL A 148 -8.28 8.50 -8.99
C VAL A 148 -8.95 7.13 -8.84
N ARG A 149 -8.35 6.27 -8.00
CA ARG A 149 -8.82 4.91 -7.71
C ARG A 149 -9.36 4.84 -6.29
N GLU A 150 -10.16 3.83 -6.03
CA GLU A 150 -10.62 3.49 -4.68
C GLU A 150 -9.46 3.16 -3.75
N ILE A 151 -9.68 3.43 -2.46
CA ILE A 151 -8.79 3.10 -1.35
C ILE A 151 -9.58 2.28 -0.30
N LEU A 152 -8.89 1.43 0.45
CA LEU A 152 -9.54 0.72 1.56
C LEU A 152 -9.61 1.62 2.81
N PHE A 153 -10.67 1.40 3.62
CA PHE A 153 -10.83 2.00 4.94
C PHE A 153 -10.84 0.89 5.98
N VAL A 154 -10.04 1.03 7.02
CA VAL A 154 -9.87 0.01 8.06
C VAL A 154 -9.67 0.66 9.43
N PRO A 155 -10.18 0.06 10.52
CA PRO A 155 -9.90 0.55 11.86
C PRO A 155 -8.48 0.15 12.32
N PRO A 156 -7.85 0.91 13.23
CA PRO A 156 -6.53 0.60 13.77
C PRO A 156 -6.50 -0.74 14.52
N SER A 157 -7.64 -1.19 15.04
CA SER A 157 -7.80 -2.45 15.76
C SER A 157 -7.81 -3.70 14.86
N MET A 158 -7.95 -3.56 13.53
CA MET A 158 -7.92 -4.68 12.59
C MET A 158 -6.57 -5.40 12.65
N ARG A 159 -6.57 -6.74 12.55
CA ARG A 159 -5.31 -7.50 12.48
C ARG A 159 -4.66 -7.32 11.11
N VAL A 160 -3.32 -7.22 11.12
CA VAL A 160 -2.53 -7.07 9.88
C VAL A 160 -2.79 -8.19 8.89
N ILE A 161 -2.97 -9.43 9.38
CA ILE A 161 -3.24 -10.58 8.52
C ILE A 161 -4.60 -10.46 7.79
N ASP A 162 -5.61 -9.89 8.46
CA ASP A 162 -6.94 -9.69 7.88
C ASP A 162 -6.91 -8.57 6.83
N LEU A 163 -6.14 -7.50 7.10
CA LEU A 163 -5.89 -6.44 6.11
C LEU A 163 -5.19 -6.99 4.87
N LEU A 164 -4.14 -7.80 5.06
CA LEU A 164 -3.39 -8.41 3.95
C LEU A 164 -4.31 -9.27 3.08
N ALA A 165 -5.14 -10.11 3.69
CA ALA A 165 -6.12 -10.93 2.97
C ALA A 165 -7.12 -10.06 2.19
N ARG A 166 -7.60 -8.95 2.79
CA ARG A 166 -8.50 -8.00 2.13
C ARG A 166 -7.83 -7.29 0.96
N MET A 167 -6.58 -6.84 1.10
CA MET A 167 -5.80 -6.21 0.03
C MET A 167 -5.58 -7.18 -1.15
N GLN A 168 -5.29 -8.45 -0.87
CA GLN A 168 -5.15 -9.49 -1.90
C GLN A 168 -6.46 -9.76 -2.64
N ALA A 169 -7.58 -9.88 -1.91
CA ALA A 169 -8.89 -10.16 -2.49
C ALA A 169 -9.39 -9.00 -3.37
N THR A 170 -9.18 -7.75 -2.94
CA THR A 170 -9.64 -6.55 -3.66
C THR A 170 -8.63 -6.04 -4.69
N ARG A 171 -7.36 -6.47 -4.61
CA ARG A 171 -6.23 -5.93 -5.37
C ARG A 171 -5.99 -4.43 -5.10
N ILE A 172 -6.46 -3.93 -3.96
CA ILE A 172 -6.19 -2.56 -3.51
C ILE A 172 -5.11 -2.63 -2.43
N HIS A 173 -3.95 -2.04 -2.71
CA HIS A 173 -2.74 -2.18 -1.91
C HIS A 173 -2.45 -0.94 -1.06
N LEU A 174 -3.47 -0.15 -0.77
CA LEU A 174 -3.42 1.04 0.07
C LEU A 174 -4.68 1.12 0.92
N ALA A 175 -4.52 1.35 2.22
CA ALA A 175 -5.62 1.49 3.16
C ALA A 175 -5.42 2.70 4.05
N LEU A 176 -6.42 3.56 4.15
CA LEU A 176 -6.51 4.57 5.19
C LEU A 176 -6.99 3.93 6.48
N VAL A 177 -6.31 4.25 7.56
CA VAL A 177 -6.68 3.84 8.91
C VAL A 177 -7.52 4.96 9.50
N VAL A 178 -8.75 4.63 9.88
CA VAL A 178 -9.74 5.60 10.36
C VAL A 178 -10.18 5.25 11.77
N ASP A 179 -10.34 6.27 12.60
CA ASP A 179 -10.81 6.15 13.97
C ASP A 179 -12.35 5.97 14.02
N GLU A 180 -12.89 5.86 15.24
CA GLU A 180 -14.32 5.69 15.49
C GLU A 180 -15.15 6.94 15.15
N TYR A 181 -14.51 8.08 14.98
CA TYR A 181 -15.15 9.37 14.64
C TYR A 181 -15.04 9.70 13.16
N GLY A 182 -14.38 8.85 12.37
CA GLY A 182 -14.14 9.05 10.94
C GLY A 182 -12.88 9.85 10.62
N GLY A 183 -12.06 10.18 11.62
CA GLY A 183 -10.78 10.84 11.43
C GLY A 183 -9.71 9.90 10.87
N THR A 184 -8.83 10.41 10.04
CA THR A 184 -7.70 9.66 9.51
C THR A 184 -6.56 9.59 10.52
N ASP A 185 -6.29 8.41 11.05
CA ASP A 185 -5.18 8.13 11.98
C ASP A 185 -3.87 7.83 11.26
N GLY A 186 -3.93 7.18 10.12
CA GLY A 186 -2.74 6.73 9.43
C GLY A 186 -2.99 6.07 8.08
N LEU A 187 -1.94 5.49 7.54
CA LEU A 187 -1.91 4.83 6.24
C LEU A 187 -1.18 3.49 6.34
N ALA A 188 -1.72 2.44 5.71
CA ALA A 188 -1.05 1.15 5.56
C ALA A 188 -0.97 0.75 4.08
N SER A 189 0.17 0.20 3.66
CA SER A 189 0.38 -0.30 2.29
C SER A 189 1.21 -1.58 2.25
N ILE A 190 1.13 -2.31 1.12
CA ILE A 190 1.97 -3.47 0.78
C ILE A 190 2.62 -3.28 -0.58
#